data_8ff539acb7ec7d099c5c32e0455049e4
#
_entry.id   8ff539acb7ec7d099c5c32e0455049e4
#
_cell.length_a   1.000
_cell.length_b   1.000
_cell.length_c   1.000
_cell.angle_alpha   90.00
_cell.angle_beta   90.00
_cell.angle_gamma   90.00
#
_symmetry.space_group_name_H-M   'P 1'
#
loop_
_entity.id
_entity.type
_entity.pdbx_description
1 polymer ?
#
loop_
_entity_poly.entity_id
_entity_poly.type
_entity_poly.pdbx_seq_one_letter_code
_entity_poly.pdbx_strand_id
1 'polypeptide(L)'
;MKRIVALFFAFVSTIICSNAQNAQMQIKFVDGKVMEIPVSLIDNITWNINKSEPIKPDNTPNDVTAIDLGLPSGIKWANMNIGAQSISSYGDYFAWAETKGSQEGKTNFTEKNYKYYMESTTKTTDEDGFLIEITKKGYTKYVTDDKSGYDGFRDDKVTLELEDDAAYENWGGKWRMPTIEEFEELRDKCTWEWALMNSNYGYKITGPNGNYIFLPAAGGYVNTGIDGTDKTCSYWTCSLSNWYSNAYFTSFHAENDLNFYDTDTRHVGRSVRPVWHE
;
A
#
# COMPACT_ATOMS: atom_id res chain seq x y z
N MET A 1 -9.27 -29.19 20.77
CA MET A 1 -8.55 -29.07 19.48
C MET A 1 -7.47 -28.01 19.60
N LYS A 2 -6.22 -28.40 19.56
CA LYS A 2 -5.08 -27.45 19.62
C LYS A 2 -4.67 -27.14 18.19
N ARG A 3 -4.81 -25.89 17.76
CA ARG A 3 -4.19 -25.41 16.51
C ARG A 3 -2.70 -25.23 16.76
N ILE A 4 -1.88 -25.97 16.05
CA ILE A 4 -0.42 -25.75 16.05
C ILE A 4 -0.13 -24.85 14.87
N VAL A 5 0.23 -23.58 15.15
CA VAL A 5 0.79 -22.67 14.17
C VAL A 5 2.30 -22.87 14.21
N ALA A 6 2.86 -23.41 13.16
CA ALA A 6 4.30 -23.59 13.03
C ALA A 6 4.81 -22.68 11.92
N LEU A 7 5.68 -21.72 12.29
CA LEU A 7 6.47 -20.93 11.35
C LEU A 7 7.63 -21.79 10.85
N PHE A 8 7.70 -22.03 9.55
CA PHE A 8 8.74 -22.87 8.96
C PHE A 8 9.46 -22.20 7.80
N PHE A 9 10.79 -22.16 7.93
CA PHE A 9 11.68 -22.13 6.78
C PHE A 9 11.91 -23.56 6.28
N ALA A 10 11.53 -23.78 5.05
CA ALA A 10 11.64 -24.89 4.12
C ALA A 10 12.45 -26.14 4.52
N PHE A 11 11.96 -27.39 4.44
CA PHE A 11 12.20 -28.34 3.36
C PHE A 11 11.75 -29.76 3.72
N VAL A 12 11.03 -30.37 2.77
CA VAL A 12 10.79 -31.80 2.57
C VAL A 12 10.15 -32.56 3.73
N SER A 13 8.84 -32.67 3.65
CA SER A 13 8.11 -33.67 4.42
C SER A 13 8.18 -35.02 3.70
N THR A 14 8.79 -36.02 4.33
CA THR A 14 8.63 -37.43 3.93
C THR A 14 7.60 -38.05 4.86
N ILE A 15 6.53 -38.57 4.30
CA ILE A 15 5.58 -39.42 5.05
C ILE A 15 6.13 -40.84 5.01
N ILE A 16 6.59 -41.38 6.15
CA ILE A 16 6.99 -42.77 6.27
C ILE A 16 5.81 -43.52 6.92
N CYS A 17 5.08 -44.30 6.14
CA CYS A 17 4.07 -45.20 6.65
C CYS A 17 4.68 -46.59 6.96
N SER A 18 4.72 -46.97 8.24
CA SER A 18 5.05 -48.35 8.67
C SER A 18 3.90 -49.00 9.43
N ASN A 19 2.69 -48.98 8.99
CA ASN A 19 1.39 -49.47 9.48
C ASN A 19 0.42 -48.33 9.79
N ALA A 20 -0.82 -48.50 9.35
CA ALA A 20 -1.87 -47.46 9.38
C ALA A 20 -2.25 -46.96 10.81
N GLN A 21 -1.80 -47.60 11.86
CA GLN A 21 -2.08 -47.19 13.26
C GLN A 21 -1.00 -46.35 13.93
N ASN A 22 0.23 -46.26 13.34
CA ASN A 22 1.36 -45.55 13.92
C ASN A 22 2.04 -44.61 12.90
N ALA A 23 1.33 -44.10 11.92
CA ALA A 23 1.89 -43.20 10.97
C ALA A 23 2.30 -41.86 11.65
N GLN A 24 3.55 -41.46 11.45
CA GLN A 24 4.09 -40.19 11.94
C GLN A 24 4.50 -39.31 10.76
N MET A 25 4.21 -38.04 10.84
CA MET A 25 4.75 -37.04 9.93
C MET A 25 6.03 -36.46 10.54
N GLN A 26 7.13 -36.54 9.81
CA GLN A 26 8.40 -35.92 10.21
C GLN A 26 8.56 -34.58 9.48
N ILE A 27 8.79 -33.54 10.25
CA ILE A 27 9.14 -32.21 9.74
C ILE A 27 10.60 -31.97 10.10
N LYS A 28 11.46 -31.86 9.07
CA LYS A 28 12.87 -31.57 9.23
C LYS A 28 13.14 -30.08 9.00
N PHE A 29 13.69 -29.42 9.99
CA PHE A 29 14.08 -28.01 9.92
C PHE A 29 15.45 -27.83 9.25
N VAL A 30 15.70 -26.64 8.73
CA VAL A 30 17.01 -26.29 8.10
C VAL A 30 18.15 -26.35 9.11
N ASP A 31 17.89 -26.13 10.40
CA ASP A 31 18.87 -26.27 11.49
C ASP A 31 19.15 -27.75 11.90
N GLY A 32 18.56 -28.68 11.16
CA GLY A 32 18.74 -30.12 11.38
C GLY A 32 17.82 -30.74 12.43
N LYS A 33 17.00 -29.94 13.11
CA LYS A 33 15.99 -30.47 14.04
C LYS A 33 14.90 -31.22 13.30
N VAL A 34 14.36 -32.24 13.95
CA VAL A 34 13.25 -33.05 13.45
C VAL A 34 12.11 -32.98 14.46
N MET A 35 10.90 -32.68 13.98
CA MET A 35 9.68 -32.78 14.76
C MET A 35 8.85 -33.94 14.21
N GLU A 36 8.39 -34.82 15.10
CA GLU A 36 7.51 -35.92 14.76
C GLU A 36 6.10 -35.64 15.28
N ILE A 37 5.11 -35.76 14.40
CA ILE A 37 3.70 -35.54 14.74
C ILE A 37 2.91 -36.80 14.34
N PRO A 38 2.20 -37.47 15.29
CA PRO A 38 1.31 -38.56 14.95
C PRO A 38 0.23 -38.11 13.96
N VAL A 39 0.09 -38.84 12.86
CA VAL A 39 -0.90 -38.46 11.80
C VAL A 39 -2.33 -38.45 12.36
N SER A 40 -2.63 -39.27 13.38
CA SER A 40 -3.93 -39.27 14.06
C SER A 40 -4.30 -37.96 14.79
N LEU A 41 -3.32 -37.05 15.00
CA LEU A 41 -3.53 -35.75 15.62
C LEU A 41 -3.67 -34.60 14.60
N ILE A 42 -3.62 -34.93 13.30
CA ILE A 42 -3.60 -33.95 12.22
C ILE A 42 -4.97 -33.92 11.55
N ASP A 43 -5.84 -33.00 11.99
CA ASP A 43 -7.14 -32.77 11.36
C ASP A 43 -7.03 -31.95 10.07
N ASN A 44 -6.04 -31.06 10.00
CA ASN A 44 -5.81 -30.19 8.85
C ASN A 44 -4.37 -29.66 8.82
N ILE A 45 -3.70 -29.73 7.68
CA ILE A 45 -2.40 -29.09 7.46
C ILE A 45 -2.64 -27.89 6.55
N THR A 46 -2.60 -26.70 7.12
CA THR A 46 -2.57 -25.46 6.33
C THR A 46 -1.13 -24.99 6.23
N TRP A 47 -0.57 -25.03 5.05
CA TRP A 47 0.74 -24.48 4.77
C TRP A 47 0.63 -22.97 4.55
N ASN A 48 0.87 -22.17 5.60
CA ASN A 48 1.22 -20.77 5.40
C ASN A 48 2.70 -20.72 5.00
N ILE A 49 2.97 -20.94 3.73
CA ILE A 49 4.26 -20.56 3.18
C ILE A 49 4.24 -19.03 3.16
N ASN A 50 4.79 -18.40 4.19
CA ASN A 50 5.32 -17.07 4.02
C ASN A 50 6.44 -17.22 3.00
N LYS A 51 6.10 -17.16 1.71
CA LYS A 51 7.06 -16.73 0.71
C LYS A 51 7.50 -15.36 1.22
N SER A 52 8.70 -15.28 1.81
CA SER A 52 9.41 -14.01 1.77
C SER A 52 9.52 -13.72 0.27
N GLU A 53 8.64 -12.86 -0.23
CA GLU A 53 8.81 -12.32 -1.57
C GLU A 53 10.28 -11.91 -1.65
N PRO A 54 11.00 -12.29 -2.71
CA PRO A 54 12.39 -11.89 -2.84
C PRO A 54 12.41 -10.37 -2.72
N ILE A 55 13.10 -9.86 -1.69
CA ILE A 55 13.23 -8.42 -1.47
C ILE A 55 13.77 -7.86 -2.79
N LYS A 56 12.97 -6.96 -3.40
CA LYS A 56 13.38 -6.26 -4.63
C LYS A 56 14.72 -5.57 -4.36
N PRO A 57 15.68 -5.64 -5.29
CA PRO A 57 16.94 -4.93 -5.13
C PRO A 57 16.71 -3.46 -4.79
N ASP A 58 17.56 -2.92 -3.94
CA ASP A 58 17.52 -1.51 -3.60
C ASP A 58 17.98 -0.70 -4.83
N ASN A 59 17.04 0.01 -5.43
CA ASN A 59 17.23 0.91 -6.55
C ASN A 59 17.00 2.37 -6.15
N THR A 60 17.15 2.66 -4.85
CA THR A 60 17.01 4.03 -4.32
C THR A 60 17.91 4.99 -5.11
N PRO A 61 17.38 6.11 -5.64
CA PRO A 61 18.22 7.14 -6.27
C PRO A 61 19.29 7.66 -5.31
N ASN A 62 20.47 7.99 -5.82
CA ASN A 62 21.65 8.35 -5.02
C ASN A 62 21.45 9.59 -4.12
N ASP A 63 20.52 10.46 -4.46
CA ASP A 63 20.16 11.69 -3.74
C ASP A 63 19.00 11.51 -2.76
N VAL A 64 18.41 10.30 -2.71
CA VAL A 64 17.39 9.91 -1.74
C VAL A 64 18.06 9.39 -0.48
N THR A 65 17.61 9.90 0.66
CA THR A 65 18.08 9.48 1.98
C THR A 65 16.90 9.24 2.93
N ALA A 66 17.04 8.27 3.80
CA ALA A 66 16.09 8.01 4.89
C ALA A 66 16.45 8.90 6.09
N ILE A 67 15.61 9.88 6.39
CA ILE A 67 15.81 10.84 7.48
C ILE A 67 15.22 10.26 8.77
N ASP A 68 16.07 10.05 9.75
CA ASP A 68 15.66 9.79 11.12
C ASP A 68 15.20 11.10 11.77
N LEU A 69 13.92 11.17 12.13
CA LEU A 69 13.30 12.32 12.80
C LEU A 69 13.29 12.17 14.33
N GLY A 70 13.80 11.07 14.88
CA GLY A 70 13.72 10.75 16.30
C GLY A 70 12.31 10.35 16.74
N LEU A 71 11.53 9.74 15.85
CA LEU A 71 10.19 9.26 16.14
C LEU A 71 10.24 8.02 17.05
N PRO A 72 9.27 7.84 17.97
CA PRO A 72 9.21 6.67 18.85
C PRO A 72 9.19 5.32 18.13
N SER A 73 8.55 5.24 16.97
CA SER A 73 8.52 4.03 16.13
C SER A 73 9.89 3.65 15.53
N GLY A 74 10.83 4.60 15.46
CA GLY A 74 12.10 4.45 14.74
C GLY A 74 11.96 4.49 13.22
N ILE A 75 10.75 4.74 12.68
CA ILE A 75 10.54 4.86 11.25
C ILE A 75 11.32 6.07 10.68
N LYS A 76 11.95 5.88 9.55
CA LYS A 76 12.64 6.96 8.83
C LYS A 76 11.82 7.37 7.60
N TRP A 77 11.82 8.66 7.30
CA TRP A 77 11.09 9.24 6.18
C TRP A 77 12.04 9.59 5.04
N ALA A 78 11.64 9.35 3.81
CA ALA A 78 12.42 9.81 2.68
C ALA A 78 12.55 11.34 2.69
N ASN A 79 13.71 11.86 2.27
CA ASN A 79 13.92 13.30 2.14
C ASN A 79 13.10 13.94 1.00
N MET A 80 12.63 13.14 0.02
CA MET A 80 11.86 13.64 -1.13
C MET A 80 10.75 12.66 -1.56
N ASN A 81 9.82 13.10 -2.39
CA ASN A 81 8.77 12.29 -2.99
C ASN A 81 9.31 11.38 -4.09
N ILE A 82 8.58 10.30 -4.44
CA ILE A 82 8.91 9.50 -5.62
C ILE A 82 8.84 10.40 -6.87
N GLY A 83 9.83 10.24 -7.77
CA GLY A 83 9.94 11.03 -9.00
C GLY A 83 10.40 12.48 -8.82
N ALA A 84 10.64 12.93 -7.57
CA ALA A 84 11.18 14.26 -7.30
C ALA A 84 12.68 14.31 -7.60
N GLN A 85 13.15 15.49 -8.07
CA GLN A 85 14.56 15.77 -8.35
C GLN A 85 15.22 16.62 -7.27
N SER A 86 14.46 17.02 -6.26
CA SER A 86 14.93 17.76 -5.09
C SER A 86 13.95 17.59 -3.92
N ILE A 87 14.39 17.97 -2.72
CA ILE A 87 13.56 17.86 -1.50
C ILE A 87 12.27 18.66 -1.53
N SER A 88 12.19 19.69 -2.37
CA SER A 88 11.02 20.57 -2.51
C SER A 88 10.23 20.33 -3.81
N SER A 89 10.70 19.47 -4.71
CA SER A 89 9.97 19.14 -5.94
C SER A 89 8.75 18.26 -5.63
N TYR A 90 7.66 18.48 -6.38
CA TYR A 90 6.40 17.76 -6.17
C TYR A 90 6.52 16.27 -6.39
N GLY A 91 7.41 15.85 -7.33
CA GLY A 91 7.55 14.45 -7.70
C GLY A 91 6.45 13.98 -8.65
N ASP A 92 6.15 12.72 -8.58
CA ASP A 92 5.17 12.05 -9.40
C ASP A 92 3.83 11.87 -8.69
N TYR A 93 2.77 11.63 -9.45
CA TYR A 93 1.43 11.37 -8.94
C TYR A 93 1.03 9.93 -9.28
N PHE A 94 0.52 9.21 -8.31
CA PHE A 94 0.11 7.83 -8.42
C PHE A 94 -1.38 7.68 -8.08
N ALA A 95 -2.10 6.86 -8.82
CA ALA A 95 -3.35 6.32 -8.30
C ALA A 95 -3.03 5.28 -7.22
N TRP A 96 -3.91 5.11 -6.24
CA TRP A 96 -3.68 4.17 -5.15
C TRP A 96 -3.55 2.73 -5.68
N ALA A 97 -2.59 1.96 -5.19
CA ALA A 97 -2.24 0.62 -5.70
C ALA A 97 -1.73 0.59 -7.15
N GLU A 98 -1.31 1.72 -7.71
CA GLU A 98 -0.62 1.77 -8.99
C GLU A 98 0.83 2.23 -8.80
N THR A 99 1.73 1.62 -9.53
CA THR A 99 3.17 1.80 -9.38
C THR A 99 3.80 2.63 -10.49
N LYS A 100 3.03 2.94 -11.54
CA LYS A 100 3.39 3.88 -12.60
C LYS A 100 2.67 5.20 -12.40
N GLY A 101 3.43 6.26 -12.34
CA GLY A 101 2.91 7.59 -12.09
C GLY A 101 2.73 8.43 -13.35
N SER A 102 2.40 9.70 -13.15
CA SER A 102 2.13 10.66 -14.21
C SER A 102 3.34 10.94 -15.10
N GLN A 103 4.56 10.92 -14.56
CA GLN A 103 5.79 11.12 -15.33
C GLN A 103 6.14 9.91 -16.20
N GLU A 104 5.64 8.73 -15.87
CA GLU A 104 5.79 7.51 -16.64
C GLU A 104 4.65 7.31 -17.67
N GLY A 105 3.87 8.35 -17.94
CA GLY A 105 2.84 8.38 -18.97
C GLY A 105 1.42 8.11 -18.50
N LYS A 106 1.15 7.99 -17.21
CA LYS A 106 -0.22 7.97 -16.69
C LYS A 106 -0.79 9.39 -16.68
N THR A 107 -1.52 9.75 -17.71
CA THR A 107 -2.11 11.09 -17.89
C THR A 107 -3.61 11.17 -17.61
N ASN A 108 -4.20 10.06 -17.17
CA ASN A 108 -5.64 9.94 -17.02
C ASN A 108 -6.00 9.24 -15.70
N PHE A 109 -6.41 10.03 -14.72
CA PHE A 109 -6.75 9.59 -13.37
C PHE A 109 -8.26 9.53 -13.19
N THR A 110 -8.89 8.59 -13.91
CA THR A 110 -10.32 8.34 -13.87
C THR A 110 -10.60 6.90 -13.46
N GLU A 111 -11.81 6.65 -12.94
CA GLU A 111 -12.21 5.32 -12.51
C GLU A 111 -12.04 4.27 -13.61
N LYS A 112 -12.43 4.59 -14.85
CA LYS A 112 -12.32 3.68 -16.01
C LYS A 112 -10.86 3.35 -16.39
N ASN A 113 -9.91 4.20 -16.02
CA ASN A 113 -8.49 4.02 -16.30
C ASN A 113 -7.72 3.48 -15.08
N TYR A 114 -8.44 3.15 -14.00
CA TYR A 114 -7.84 2.58 -12.81
C TYR A 114 -7.57 1.08 -12.98
N LYS A 115 -6.36 0.66 -12.61
CA LYS A 115 -5.83 -0.72 -12.79
C LYS A 115 -6.80 -1.81 -12.29
N TYR A 116 -7.44 -1.58 -11.18
CA TYR A 116 -8.31 -2.54 -10.51
C TYR A 116 -9.80 -2.23 -10.66
N TYR A 117 -10.20 -1.43 -11.63
CA TYR A 117 -11.60 -1.21 -11.97
C TYR A 117 -11.97 -1.96 -13.24
N MET A 118 -13.11 -2.58 -13.22
CA MET A 118 -13.68 -3.28 -14.37
C MET A 118 -15.14 -2.86 -14.59
N GLU A 119 -15.50 -2.67 -15.85
CA GLU A 119 -16.87 -2.43 -16.29
C GLU A 119 -17.16 -3.29 -17.50
N SER A 120 -18.30 -3.99 -17.50
CA SER A 120 -18.77 -4.74 -18.67
C SER A 120 -20.28 -4.56 -18.85
N THR A 121 -20.72 -4.45 -20.10
CA THR A 121 -22.15 -4.35 -20.47
C THR A 121 -22.52 -5.53 -21.33
N THR A 122 -23.53 -6.27 -20.91
CA THR A 122 -24.07 -7.40 -21.66
C THR A 122 -25.49 -7.07 -22.13
N LYS A 123 -25.79 -7.36 -23.39
CA LYS A 123 -27.16 -7.25 -23.95
C LYS A 123 -27.84 -8.59 -23.82
N THR A 124 -29.03 -8.61 -23.25
CA THR A 124 -29.84 -9.81 -23.10
C THR A 124 -31.33 -9.44 -23.30
N THR A 125 -32.23 -10.42 -23.36
CA THR A 125 -33.66 -10.18 -23.34
C THR A 125 -34.25 -10.47 -21.97
N ASP A 126 -35.17 -9.64 -21.51
CA ASP A 126 -35.95 -9.90 -20.31
C ASP A 126 -37.01 -11.00 -20.52
N GLU A 127 -37.80 -11.28 -19.49
CA GLU A 127 -38.83 -12.33 -19.51
C GLU A 127 -39.96 -12.02 -20.53
N ASP A 128 -40.16 -10.77 -20.86
CA ASP A 128 -41.16 -10.29 -21.84
C ASP A 128 -40.60 -10.19 -23.28
N GLY A 129 -39.28 -10.51 -23.46
CA GLY A 129 -38.63 -10.52 -24.76
C GLY A 129 -38.04 -9.15 -25.18
N PHE A 130 -38.01 -8.16 -24.30
CA PHE A 130 -37.41 -6.86 -24.59
C PHE A 130 -35.90 -6.90 -24.42
N LEU A 131 -35.18 -6.25 -25.32
CA LEU A 131 -33.72 -6.11 -25.23
C LEU A 131 -33.36 -5.20 -24.04
N ILE A 132 -32.60 -5.72 -23.11
CA ILE A 132 -32.06 -4.98 -21.95
C ILE A 132 -30.55 -5.01 -21.94
N GLU A 133 -29.95 -3.96 -21.39
CA GLU A 133 -28.50 -3.88 -21.15
C GLU A 133 -28.23 -4.01 -19.64
N ILE A 134 -27.41 -4.99 -19.27
CA ILE A 134 -26.96 -5.21 -17.90
C ILE A 134 -25.51 -4.76 -17.82
N THR A 135 -25.24 -3.71 -17.03
CA THR A 135 -23.89 -3.24 -16.77
C THR A 135 -23.44 -3.71 -15.40
N LYS A 136 -22.34 -4.47 -15.36
CA LYS A 136 -21.59 -4.82 -14.16
C LYS A 136 -20.37 -3.94 -14.07
N LYS A 137 -20.09 -3.40 -12.88
CA LYS A 137 -18.91 -2.57 -12.64
C LYS A 137 -18.44 -2.74 -11.19
N GLY A 138 -17.15 -2.52 -10.95
CA GLY A 138 -16.60 -2.62 -9.60
C GLY A 138 -15.09 -2.88 -9.61
N TYR A 139 -14.57 -3.07 -8.43
CA TYR A 139 -13.14 -3.30 -8.22
C TYR A 139 -12.80 -4.80 -8.19
N THR A 140 -11.57 -5.13 -8.62
CA THR A 140 -11.09 -6.51 -8.75
C THR A 140 -9.96 -6.84 -7.77
N LYS A 141 -9.58 -5.88 -6.91
CA LYS A 141 -8.61 -6.08 -5.81
C LYS A 141 -8.85 -5.06 -4.69
N TYR A 142 -8.50 -5.42 -3.46
CA TYR A 142 -8.74 -4.59 -2.26
C TYR A 142 -10.21 -4.27 -2.06
N VAL A 143 -11.02 -5.30 -1.92
CA VAL A 143 -12.48 -5.20 -1.78
C VAL A 143 -12.92 -5.87 -0.50
N THR A 144 -13.59 -5.09 0.37
CA THR A 144 -14.07 -5.55 1.68
C THR A 144 -15.59 -5.67 1.76
N ASP A 145 -16.31 -5.27 0.71
CA ASP A 145 -17.76 -5.35 0.63
C ASP A 145 -18.25 -5.83 -0.77
N ASP A 146 -19.37 -6.52 -0.80
CA ASP A 146 -19.89 -7.14 -2.02
C ASP A 146 -20.44 -6.12 -3.04
N LYS A 147 -20.65 -4.84 -2.64
CA LYS A 147 -21.27 -3.83 -3.51
C LYS A 147 -20.25 -3.10 -4.37
N SER A 148 -19.01 -2.95 -3.86
CA SER A 148 -17.92 -2.30 -4.60
C SER A 148 -17.10 -3.26 -5.44
N GLY A 149 -17.22 -4.57 -5.20
CA GLY A 149 -16.54 -5.58 -5.99
C GLY A 149 -17.19 -5.86 -7.34
N TYR A 150 -16.37 -6.03 -8.38
CA TYR A 150 -16.87 -6.42 -9.70
C TYR A 150 -17.52 -7.82 -9.61
N ASP A 151 -18.78 -7.90 -9.97
CA ASP A 151 -19.58 -9.14 -9.94
C ASP A 151 -19.57 -9.84 -8.57
N GLY A 152 -19.59 -9.06 -7.47
CA GLY A 152 -19.56 -9.57 -6.10
C GLY A 152 -18.18 -10.03 -5.62
N PHE A 153 -17.11 -9.66 -6.31
CA PHE A 153 -15.74 -9.96 -5.89
C PHE A 153 -15.41 -9.35 -4.53
N ARG A 154 -14.68 -10.12 -3.70
CA ARG A 154 -14.19 -9.70 -2.39
C ARG A 154 -12.89 -10.43 -2.05
N ASP A 155 -11.90 -9.73 -1.53
CA ASP A 155 -10.61 -10.31 -1.10
C ASP A 155 -10.20 -9.91 0.34
N ASP A 156 -10.97 -9.03 0.98
CA ASP A 156 -10.78 -8.53 2.35
C ASP A 156 -9.39 -7.91 2.64
N LYS A 157 -8.66 -7.53 1.59
CA LYS A 157 -7.37 -6.87 1.74
C LYS A 157 -7.56 -5.40 2.05
N VAL A 158 -6.94 -4.94 3.14
CA VAL A 158 -7.06 -3.55 3.65
C VAL A 158 -5.73 -2.78 3.60
N THR A 159 -4.65 -3.43 3.18
CA THR A 159 -3.33 -2.83 3.06
C THR A 159 -2.71 -3.24 1.73
N LEU A 160 -1.96 -2.35 1.09
CA LEU A 160 -1.28 -2.65 -0.16
C LEU A 160 -0.33 -3.84 -0.01
N GLU A 161 -0.37 -4.74 -0.98
CA GLU A 161 0.69 -5.71 -1.20
C GLU A 161 1.90 -5.02 -1.81
N LEU A 162 3.11 -5.55 -1.60
CA LEU A 162 4.34 -4.89 -2.05
C LEU A 162 4.38 -4.64 -3.57
N GLU A 163 3.80 -5.54 -4.35
CA GLU A 163 3.69 -5.42 -5.82
C GLU A 163 2.82 -4.23 -6.29
N ASP A 164 2.02 -3.67 -5.40
CA ASP A 164 1.13 -2.53 -5.66
C ASP A 164 1.54 -1.28 -4.87
N ASP A 165 2.62 -1.39 -4.11
CA ASP A 165 3.19 -0.27 -3.35
C ASP A 165 4.14 0.53 -4.25
N ALA A 166 3.77 1.79 -4.54
CA ALA A 166 4.55 2.63 -5.44
C ALA A 166 5.97 2.90 -4.92
N ALA A 167 6.18 2.98 -3.60
CA ALA A 167 7.50 3.19 -3.04
C ALA A 167 8.38 1.94 -3.20
N TYR A 168 7.84 0.77 -2.88
CA TYR A 168 8.55 -0.49 -3.03
C TYR A 168 8.86 -0.79 -4.50
N GLU A 169 7.90 -0.59 -5.39
CA GLU A 169 8.08 -0.88 -6.80
C GLU A 169 9.07 0.05 -7.49
N ASN A 170 9.13 1.33 -7.11
CA ASN A 170 10.06 2.28 -7.72
C ASN A 170 11.47 2.23 -7.10
N TRP A 171 11.58 2.06 -5.78
CA TRP A 171 12.87 2.15 -5.09
C TRP A 171 13.39 0.80 -4.56
N GLY A 172 12.53 -0.16 -4.27
CA GLY A 172 12.91 -1.47 -3.74
C GLY A 172 13.44 -1.42 -2.31
N GLY A 173 14.26 -2.38 -1.95
CA GLY A 173 14.87 -2.46 -0.62
C GLY A 173 13.82 -2.57 0.50
N LYS A 174 13.90 -1.66 1.46
CA LYS A 174 12.95 -1.56 2.59
C LYS A 174 12.01 -0.36 2.48
N TRP A 175 11.96 0.30 1.34
CA TRP A 175 11.04 1.40 1.10
C TRP A 175 9.61 0.90 0.90
N ARG A 176 8.66 1.61 1.48
CA ARG A 176 7.23 1.39 1.29
C ARG A 176 6.43 2.68 1.47
N MET A 177 5.19 2.67 1.09
CA MET A 177 4.27 3.74 1.43
C MET A 177 3.96 3.71 2.94
N PRO A 178 3.79 4.89 3.56
CA PRO A 178 3.45 4.98 4.98
C PRO A 178 2.03 4.50 5.26
N THR A 179 1.79 4.02 6.47
CA THR A 179 0.44 3.82 7.00
C THR A 179 -0.17 5.14 7.48
N ILE A 180 -1.47 5.11 7.80
CA ILE A 180 -2.13 6.28 8.38
C ILE A 180 -1.56 6.59 9.77
N GLU A 181 -1.28 5.57 10.58
CA GLU A 181 -0.73 5.69 11.93
C GLU A 181 0.68 6.31 11.93
N GLU A 182 1.48 6.05 10.90
CA GLU A 182 2.81 6.66 10.75
C GLU A 182 2.71 8.15 10.42
N PHE A 183 1.73 8.57 9.63
CA PHE A 183 1.44 9.97 9.47
C PHE A 183 0.89 10.60 10.76
N GLU A 184 0.07 9.88 11.54
CA GLU A 184 -0.40 10.34 12.86
C GLU A 184 0.76 10.57 13.81
N GLU A 185 1.72 9.66 13.85
CA GLU A 185 2.92 9.84 14.65
C GLU A 185 3.71 11.08 14.18
N LEU A 186 3.87 11.26 12.87
CA LEU A 186 4.54 12.43 12.30
C LEU A 186 3.85 13.74 12.72
N ARG A 187 2.50 13.79 12.67
CA ARG A 187 1.71 14.94 13.13
C ARG A 187 1.92 15.21 14.61
N ASP A 188 1.82 14.19 15.44
CA ASP A 188 1.75 14.32 16.89
C ASP A 188 3.11 14.54 17.55
N LYS A 189 4.19 14.11 16.91
CA LYS A 189 5.55 14.15 17.47
C LYS A 189 6.47 15.20 16.88
N CYS A 190 6.09 15.79 15.74
CA CYS A 190 6.92 16.76 15.03
C CYS A 190 6.33 18.19 15.09
N THR A 191 7.17 19.17 14.84
CA THR A 191 6.75 20.56 14.66
C THR A 191 6.53 20.83 13.17
N TRP A 192 5.38 21.40 12.83
CA TRP A 192 4.96 21.68 11.46
C TRP A 192 4.99 23.16 11.19
N GLU A 193 5.71 23.59 10.15
CA GLU A 193 5.85 24.97 9.73
C GLU A 193 5.55 25.08 8.23
N TRP A 194 4.53 25.89 7.87
CA TRP A 194 4.27 26.20 6.46
C TRP A 194 5.37 27.11 5.93
N ALA A 195 6.06 26.69 4.89
CA ALA A 195 7.26 27.35 4.39
C ALA A 195 7.33 27.36 2.86
N LEU A 196 8.07 28.31 2.33
CA LEU A 196 8.50 28.35 0.93
C LEU A 196 9.92 27.80 0.83
N MET A 197 10.12 26.75 0.04
CA MET A 197 11.42 26.14 -0.20
C MET A 197 11.66 25.98 -1.71
N ASN A 198 12.71 26.61 -2.23
CA ASN A 198 13.06 26.59 -3.67
C ASN A 198 11.85 26.86 -4.59
N SER A 199 11.06 27.86 -4.27
CA SER A 199 9.87 28.30 -5.01
C SER A 199 8.62 27.42 -4.89
N ASN A 200 8.64 26.36 -4.08
CA ASN A 200 7.46 25.52 -3.81
C ASN A 200 7.03 25.68 -2.35
N TYR A 201 5.75 25.89 -2.12
CA TYR A 201 5.17 25.87 -0.78
C TYR A 201 4.99 24.44 -0.27
N GLY A 202 4.98 24.28 1.05
CA GLY A 202 4.78 23.03 1.72
C GLY A 202 5.01 23.11 3.22
N TYR A 203 5.00 21.96 3.89
CA TYR A 203 5.32 21.86 5.30
C TYR A 203 6.77 21.40 5.52
N LYS A 204 7.53 22.24 6.24
CA LYS A 204 8.75 21.80 6.91
C LYS A 204 8.36 21.12 8.22
N ILE A 205 8.71 19.86 8.35
CA ILE A 205 8.35 19.02 9.49
C ILE A 205 9.62 18.66 10.23
N THR A 206 9.78 19.20 11.44
CA THR A 206 10.97 19.02 12.26
C THR A 206 10.69 18.04 13.38
N GLY A 207 11.46 16.96 13.43
CA GLY A 207 11.36 15.91 14.41
C GLY A 207 11.96 16.27 15.77
N PRO A 208 11.73 15.45 16.81
CA PRO A 208 12.26 15.65 18.16
C PRO A 208 13.79 15.77 18.23
N ASN A 209 14.51 15.15 17.32
CA ASN A 209 15.98 15.19 17.25
C ASN A 209 16.53 16.40 16.47
N GLY A 210 15.65 17.28 15.96
CA GLY A 210 16.02 18.47 15.19
C GLY A 210 16.22 18.24 13.68
N ASN A 211 16.24 17.02 13.20
CA ASN A 211 16.20 16.72 11.77
C ASN A 211 14.84 17.09 11.18
N TYR A 212 14.80 17.34 9.90
CA TYR A 212 13.56 17.72 9.24
C TYR A 212 13.40 17.06 7.86
N ILE A 213 12.15 16.97 7.43
CA ILE A 213 11.75 16.71 6.05
C ILE A 213 10.88 17.88 5.55
N PHE A 214 10.72 17.97 4.23
CA PHE A 214 9.82 18.94 3.61
C PHE A 214 8.77 18.19 2.78
N LEU A 215 7.50 18.40 3.07
CA LEU A 215 6.37 17.88 2.29
C LEU A 215 5.85 18.99 1.38
N PRO A 216 6.19 19.00 0.08
CA PRO A 216 5.70 20.02 -0.83
C PRO A 216 4.19 19.94 -1.05
N ALA A 217 3.54 21.08 -1.23
CA ALA A 217 2.12 21.19 -1.53
C ALA A 217 1.87 20.91 -3.01
N ALA A 218 1.99 19.64 -3.37
CA ALA A 218 1.87 19.17 -4.75
C ALA A 218 0.42 19.13 -5.26
N GLY A 219 -0.58 19.31 -4.38
CA GLY A 219 -1.99 19.12 -4.75
C GLY A 219 -2.31 17.67 -5.09
N GLY A 220 -3.22 17.47 -6.02
CA GLY A 220 -3.63 16.17 -6.52
C GLY A 220 -3.93 16.19 -8.03
N TYR A 221 -3.78 15.06 -8.68
CA TYR A 221 -4.09 14.90 -10.10
C TYR A 221 -5.51 14.33 -10.24
N VAL A 222 -6.43 15.15 -10.72
CA VAL A 222 -7.85 14.78 -10.87
C VAL A 222 -8.20 14.78 -12.35
N ASN A 223 -8.70 13.66 -12.84
CA ASN A 223 -8.98 13.44 -14.26
C ASN A 223 -7.74 13.65 -15.15
N THR A 224 -7.59 14.83 -15.74
CA THR A 224 -6.50 15.19 -16.66
C THR A 224 -5.72 16.43 -16.22
N GLY A 225 -5.93 16.91 -14.99
CA GLY A 225 -5.29 18.12 -14.49
C GLY A 225 -4.88 18.03 -13.02
N ILE A 226 -3.91 18.86 -12.65
CA ILE A 226 -3.45 19.01 -11.28
C ILE A 226 -4.23 20.16 -10.63
N ASP A 227 -4.74 19.94 -9.43
CA ASP A 227 -5.42 20.94 -8.61
C ASP A 227 -4.77 21.05 -7.22
N GLY A 228 -4.86 22.22 -6.60
CA GLY A 228 -4.36 22.45 -5.25
C GLY A 228 -2.84 22.63 -5.12
N THR A 229 -2.11 22.79 -6.23
CA THR A 229 -0.67 23.11 -6.21
C THR A 229 -0.39 24.37 -5.39
N ASP A 230 0.66 24.33 -4.57
CA ASP A 230 1.05 25.39 -3.61
C ASP A 230 -0.01 25.71 -2.52
N LYS A 231 -1.00 24.86 -2.37
CA LYS A 231 -2.09 25.03 -1.38
C LYS A 231 -2.27 23.81 -0.49
N THR A 232 -2.11 22.61 -1.05
CA THR A 232 -2.43 21.37 -0.37
C THR A 232 -1.31 20.34 -0.50
N CYS A 233 -0.84 19.84 0.62
CA CYS A 233 0.01 18.65 0.70
C CYS A 233 -0.87 17.41 0.75
N SER A 234 -0.91 16.64 -0.31
CA SER A 234 -1.83 15.51 -0.48
C SER A 234 -1.04 14.22 -0.75
N TYR A 235 -1.08 13.27 0.19
CA TYR A 235 -0.23 12.08 0.16
C TYR A 235 -1.03 10.80 0.40
N TRP A 236 -0.86 9.81 -0.47
CA TRP A 236 -1.43 8.48 -0.25
C TRP A 236 -0.79 7.77 0.94
N THR A 237 -1.60 6.98 1.64
CA THR A 237 -1.16 5.93 2.57
C THR A 237 -1.29 4.55 1.91
N CYS A 238 -0.71 3.51 2.51
CA CYS A 238 -0.90 2.14 2.04
C CYS A 238 -2.23 1.51 2.48
N SER A 239 -3.09 2.27 3.20
CA SER A 239 -4.28 1.73 3.87
C SER A 239 -5.56 1.97 3.06
N LEU A 240 -6.34 0.90 2.87
CA LEU A 240 -7.69 0.98 2.34
C LEU A 240 -8.61 1.62 3.39
N SER A 241 -9.52 2.47 2.94
CA SER A 241 -10.52 3.10 3.80
C SER A 241 -11.67 2.14 4.12
N ASN A 242 -12.34 2.39 5.26
CA ASN A 242 -13.59 1.71 5.60
C ASN A 242 -14.79 2.19 4.77
N TRP A 243 -14.63 3.18 3.92
CA TRP A 243 -15.66 3.73 3.05
C TRP A 243 -15.57 3.10 1.65
N TYR A 244 -16.35 2.05 1.41
CA TYR A 244 -16.49 1.37 0.13
C TYR A 244 -15.14 1.17 -0.60
N SER A 245 -14.97 1.88 -1.70
CA SER A 245 -13.83 1.74 -2.61
C SER A 245 -12.76 2.81 -2.45
N ASN A 246 -12.77 3.59 -1.37
CA ASN A 246 -11.82 4.67 -1.14
C ASN A 246 -10.54 4.17 -0.46
N ALA A 247 -9.47 4.95 -0.55
CA ALA A 247 -8.24 4.75 0.20
C ALA A 247 -7.97 5.96 1.11
N TYR A 248 -7.24 5.74 2.20
CA TYR A 248 -6.82 6.82 3.08
C TYR A 248 -5.68 7.61 2.47
N PHE A 249 -5.81 8.92 2.54
CA PHE A 249 -4.76 9.87 2.24
C PHE A 249 -4.68 10.95 3.32
N THR A 250 -3.56 11.66 3.37
CA THR A 250 -3.42 12.82 4.24
C THR A 250 -3.60 14.09 3.42
N SER A 251 -4.23 15.10 4.01
CA SER A 251 -4.43 16.41 3.41
C SER A 251 -4.06 17.50 4.41
N PHE A 252 -3.06 18.29 4.06
CA PHE A 252 -2.58 19.40 4.88
C PHE A 252 -2.69 20.67 4.06
N HIS A 253 -3.40 21.66 4.57
CA HIS A 253 -3.60 22.93 3.91
C HIS A 253 -2.72 24.03 4.53
N ALA A 254 -2.47 25.10 3.79
CA ALA A 254 -1.90 26.33 4.34
C ALA A 254 -2.74 26.79 5.55
N GLU A 255 -2.16 27.57 6.47
CA GLU A 255 -2.83 28.13 7.67
C GLU A 255 -3.01 27.16 8.84
N ASN A 256 -2.13 26.13 8.96
CA ASN A 256 -2.15 25.15 10.05
C ASN A 256 -3.42 24.29 10.11
N ASP A 257 -4.17 24.19 9.03
CA ASP A 257 -5.22 23.21 8.91
C ASP A 257 -4.60 21.84 8.57
N LEU A 258 -4.19 21.14 9.63
CA LEU A 258 -3.71 19.77 9.58
C LEU A 258 -4.92 18.81 9.63
N ASN A 259 -5.87 18.97 8.70
CA ASN A 259 -6.93 17.98 8.48
C ASN A 259 -6.27 16.66 8.08
N PHE A 260 -6.17 15.77 9.04
CA PHE A 260 -5.10 14.81 9.08
C PHE A 260 -5.30 13.63 8.14
N TYR A 261 -6.50 13.13 8.02
CA TYR A 261 -6.81 12.08 7.04
C TYR A 261 -8.19 12.31 6.45
N ASP A 262 -8.28 11.95 5.19
CA ASP A 262 -9.53 11.91 4.46
C ASP A 262 -9.51 10.65 3.60
N THR A 263 -10.58 10.38 2.92
CA THR A 263 -10.71 9.24 2.02
C THR A 263 -11.09 9.73 0.64
N ASP A 264 -10.44 9.17 -0.37
CA ASP A 264 -10.77 9.52 -1.74
C ASP A 264 -10.81 8.28 -2.62
N THR A 265 -11.41 8.45 -3.78
CA THR A 265 -11.47 7.43 -4.81
C THR A 265 -10.06 7.07 -5.28
N ARG A 266 -9.79 5.79 -5.40
CA ARG A 266 -8.44 5.24 -5.63
C ARG A 266 -7.79 5.70 -6.94
N HIS A 267 -8.57 6.16 -7.89
CA HIS A 267 -8.07 6.59 -9.19
C HIS A 267 -7.48 8.01 -9.21
N VAL A 268 -7.70 8.80 -8.17
CA VAL A 268 -7.09 10.13 -8.03
C VAL A 268 -5.57 10.01 -7.89
N GLY A 269 -4.83 10.88 -8.56
CA GLY A 269 -3.38 10.91 -8.47
C GLY A 269 -2.91 11.75 -7.27
N ARG A 270 -2.10 11.15 -6.38
CA ARG A 270 -1.50 11.85 -5.24
C ARG A 270 -0.02 11.53 -5.14
N SER A 271 0.71 12.41 -4.46
CA SER A 271 2.13 12.18 -4.16
C SER A 271 2.31 10.99 -3.22
N VAL A 272 3.48 10.36 -3.31
CA VAL A 272 3.93 9.32 -2.38
C VAL A 272 5.21 9.77 -1.71
N ARG A 273 5.20 9.83 -0.37
CA ARG A 273 6.37 10.06 0.46
C ARG A 273 6.73 8.72 1.13
N PRO A 274 7.80 8.05 0.69
CA PRO A 274 8.18 6.76 1.26
C PRO A 274 8.67 6.84 2.69
N VAL A 275 8.53 5.69 3.38
CA VAL A 275 9.15 5.42 4.68
C VAL A 275 10.07 4.22 4.57
N TRP A 276 11.05 4.17 5.48
CA TRP A 276 12.04 3.10 5.60
C TRP A 276 11.96 2.50 7.00
N HIS A 277 11.82 1.19 7.07
CA HIS A 277 11.89 0.45 8.34
C HIS A 277 13.14 -0.45 8.35
N GLU A 278 13.90 -0.42 9.44
CA GLU A 278 15.13 -1.24 9.61
C GLU A 278 14.84 -2.75 9.76
#